data_abc2a7e4ac651b3f0f53d53ab092e111
#
_entry.id   abc2a7e4ac651b3f0f53d53ab092e111
#
_cell.length_a   1.000
_cell.length_b   1.000
_cell.length_c   1.000
_cell.angle_alpha   90.00
_cell.angle_beta   90.00
_cell.angle_gamma   90.00
#
_symmetry.space_group_name_H-M   'P 1'
#
loop_
_entity.id
_entity.type
_entity.pdbx_description
1 polymer ?
#
loop_
_entity_poly.entity_id
_entity_poly.type
_entity_poly.pdbx_seq_one_letter_code
_entity_poly.pdbx_strand_id
1 'polypeptide(L)'
;MTLDRPCFIAPLSVVDEDRTRHRIAMRLLPFLFVLYIANYLDRTNLAYAALGMSRELGFTDRVIGLGVGVFFVSYVALQIPGALLVERWSARRMISASMIAWGLLTALTALVRTPGQLYVARFLLGAAEGGFFPGVVVYLSHWFIRGDRAKATSNFMCAIPLSFVIGSPFAGWILAHNWLAVEGWRWLFLLEGIPAVLLGAAAFFFLTDWPREASWLAPAQREWIQHNLQQDKPGVSERIPVWQVFRSGAAELLALLTFVIYFMLYSFVFWFPTMLKRQSALSDERVGMLGAVPYLVTFLAMLVNAWHSDKSSERRWHSATPLFLAAVGLLGLLSQPRSTLVAVVLFTVVCSAYAYLPVFWAIPSEILSPLAAATAVGMINAVGSVAGFAGPFLFGYLHTRTNSFSPGLALMMLSALAGGLLILCVPRAAASAARSPV
;
A
#
# COMPACT_ATOMS: atom_id res chain seq x y z
N MET A 1 -35.67 -21.40 42.85
CA MET A 1 -36.04 -20.78 41.56
C MET A 1 -35.61 -19.31 41.68
N THR A 2 -34.30 -19.06 41.46
CA THR A 2 -33.69 -17.73 41.53
C THR A 2 -33.70 -17.13 40.14
N LEU A 3 -34.55 -16.13 39.95
CA LEU A 3 -34.63 -15.37 38.71
C LEU A 3 -33.34 -14.54 38.54
N ASP A 4 -32.49 -14.96 37.59
CA ASP A 4 -31.38 -14.12 37.10
C ASP A 4 -31.96 -12.79 36.58
N ARG A 5 -31.72 -11.74 37.29
CA ARG A 5 -32.01 -10.36 36.85
C ARG A 5 -30.96 -10.04 35.75
N PRO A 6 -31.38 -9.66 34.54
CA PRO A 6 -30.43 -9.14 33.60
C PRO A 6 -29.74 -7.93 34.17
N CYS A 7 -28.42 -7.93 34.24
CA CYS A 7 -27.60 -6.83 34.64
C CYS A 7 -27.84 -5.67 33.66
N PHE A 8 -28.66 -4.68 34.06
CA PHE A 8 -28.85 -3.47 33.28
C PHE A 8 -27.54 -2.67 33.30
N ILE A 9 -26.79 -2.78 32.21
CA ILE A 9 -25.63 -1.93 31.99
C ILE A 9 -26.17 -0.54 31.66
N ALA A 10 -25.91 0.43 32.51
CA ALA A 10 -26.22 1.82 32.21
C ALA A 10 -25.52 2.22 30.88
N PRO A 11 -26.23 2.85 29.93
CA PRO A 11 -25.60 3.34 28.72
C PRO A 11 -24.47 4.29 29.07
N LEU A 12 -23.27 4.06 28.48
CA LEU A 12 -22.14 4.99 28.61
C LEU A 12 -22.59 6.39 28.13
N SER A 13 -22.16 7.43 28.81
CA SER A 13 -22.38 8.80 28.33
C SER A 13 -21.69 9.00 26.99
N VAL A 14 -22.17 9.92 26.15
CA VAL A 14 -21.56 10.24 24.84
C VAL A 14 -20.06 10.59 24.98
N VAL A 15 -19.69 11.22 26.09
CA VAL A 15 -18.31 11.58 26.44
C VAL A 15 -17.46 10.33 26.69
N ASP A 16 -18.02 9.27 27.28
CA ASP A 16 -17.31 8.00 27.52
C ASP A 16 -17.16 7.18 26.24
N GLU A 17 -18.11 7.25 25.31
CA GLU A 17 -18.03 6.63 24.01
C GLU A 17 -16.91 7.24 23.18
N ASP A 18 -16.84 8.55 23.06
CA ASP A 18 -15.78 9.24 22.32
C ASP A 18 -14.40 8.99 22.93
N ARG A 19 -14.30 8.97 24.24
CA ARG A 19 -13.08 8.58 24.95
C ARG A 19 -12.66 7.14 24.61
N THR A 20 -13.63 6.22 24.57
CA THR A 20 -13.36 4.81 24.25
C THR A 20 -12.86 4.67 22.80
N ARG A 21 -13.52 5.31 21.84
CA ARG A 21 -13.11 5.35 20.43
C ARG A 21 -11.70 5.93 20.28
N HIS A 22 -11.46 7.08 20.91
CA HIS A 22 -10.16 7.74 20.87
C HIS A 22 -9.05 6.86 21.49
N ARG A 23 -9.33 6.22 22.64
CA ARG A 23 -8.37 5.33 23.30
C ARG A 23 -7.99 4.12 22.43
N ILE A 24 -8.97 3.50 21.75
CA ILE A 24 -8.73 2.41 20.80
C ILE A 24 -7.88 2.91 19.62
N ALA A 25 -8.26 4.03 19.03
CA ALA A 25 -7.55 4.61 17.90
C ALA A 25 -6.09 4.95 18.23
N MET A 26 -5.85 5.65 19.36
CA MET A 26 -4.51 6.07 19.77
C MET A 26 -3.62 4.91 20.19
N ARG A 27 -4.19 3.79 20.63
CA ARG A 27 -3.39 2.60 20.95
C ARG A 27 -3.04 1.79 19.70
N LEU A 28 -3.98 1.56 18.81
CA LEU A 28 -3.79 0.61 17.70
C LEU A 28 -3.23 1.27 16.44
N LEU A 29 -3.77 2.42 16.03
CA LEU A 29 -3.40 3.02 14.74
C LEU A 29 -1.94 3.45 14.65
N PRO A 30 -1.30 4.10 15.64
CA PRO A 30 0.10 4.48 15.53
C PRO A 30 1.01 3.26 15.41
N PHE A 31 0.72 2.18 16.14
CA PHE A 31 1.50 0.97 16.05
C PHE A 31 1.35 0.29 14.69
N LEU A 32 0.12 0.10 14.20
CA LEU A 32 -0.14 -0.45 12.86
C LEU A 32 0.48 0.42 11.76
N PHE A 33 0.48 1.74 11.94
CA PHE A 33 1.11 2.69 11.04
C PHE A 33 2.62 2.45 10.93
N VAL A 34 3.31 2.23 12.05
CA VAL A 34 4.75 1.88 12.06
C VAL A 34 4.99 0.53 11.38
N LEU A 35 4.15 -0.47 11.63
CA LEU A 35 4.24 -1.76 10.95
C LEU A 35 4.13 -1.61 9.43
N TYR A 36 3.24 -0.72 8.97
CA TYR A 36 3.02 -0.51 7.55
C TYR A 36 4.14 0.31 6.89
N ILE A 37 4.75 1.25 7.62
CA ILE A 37 5.99 1.90 7.18
C ILE A 37 7.07 0.84 6.95
N ALA A 38 7.31 -0.05 7.91
CA ALA A 38 8.30 -1.13 7.77
C ALA A 38 8.01 -2.02 6.55
N ASN A 39 6.73 -2.36 6.31
CA ASN A 39 6.32 -3.13 5.13
C ASN A 39 6.64 -2.42 3.82
N TYR A 40 6.40 -1.11 3.71
CA TYR A 40 6.67 -0.37 2.48
C TYR A 40 8.16 -0.06 2.27
N LEU A 41 8.95 0.11 3.33
CA LEU A 41 10.41 0.21 3.24
C LEU A 41 10.95 -1.08 2.60
N ASP A 42 10.58 -2.23 3.14
CA ASP A 42 11.01 -3.53 2.65
C ASP A 42 10.58 -3.80 1.19
N ARG A 43 9.39 -3.37 0.82
CA ARG A 43 8.89 -3.52 -0.55
C ARG A 43 9.71 -2.74 -1.58
N THR A 44 10.31 -1.63 -1.20
CA THR A 44 11.04 -0.72 -2.11
C THR A 44 12.56 -0.83 -2.02
N ASN A 45 13.10 -1.56 -1.05
CA ASN A 45 14.54 -1.72 -0.86
C ASN A 45 15.26 -2.23 -2.13
N LEU A 46 14.67 -3.16 -2.88
CA LEU A 46 15.25 -3.65 -4.12
C LEU A 46 15.41 -2.54 -5.18
N ALA A 47 14.52 -1.55 -5.21
CA ALA A 47 14.63 -0.42 -6.13
C ALA A 47 15.90 0.41 -5.88
N TYR A 48 16.25 0.59 -4.61
CA TYR A 48 17.48 1.29 -4.20
C TYR A 48 18.72 0.38 -4.31
N ALA A 49 18.60 -0.90 -3.90
CA ALA A 49 19.69 -1.88 -3.96
C ALA A 49 20.12 -2.24 -5.39
N ALA A 50 19.23 -2.06 -6.38
CA ALA A 50 19.43 -2.49 -7.77
C ALA A 50 20.77 -2.06 -8.37
N LEU A 51 21.18 -0.81 -8.16
CA LEU A 51 22.44 -0.28 -8.69
C LEU A 51 23.66 -0.92 -8.02
N GLY A 52 23.62 -1.16 -6.72
CA GLY A 52 24.67 -1.87 -5.99
C GLY A 52 24.78 -3.34 -6.45
N MET A 53 23.66 -4.02 -6.57
CA MET A 53 23.59 -5.40 -7.07
C MET A 53 24.07 -5.51 -8.52
N SER A 54 23.74 -4.54 -9.38
CA SER A 54 24.23 -4.52 -10.75
C SER A 54 25.75 -4.32 -10.81
N ARG A 55 26.32 -3.49 -9.94
CA ARG A 55 27.78 -3.28 -9.89
C ARG A 55 28.53 -4.48 -9.34
N GLU A 56 28.07 -5.08 -8.25
CA GLU A 56 28.76 -6.20 -7.60
C GLU A 56 28.51 -7.55 -8.28
N LEU A 57 27.26 -7.82 -8.65
CA LEU A 57 26.82 -9.14 -9.13
C LEU A 57 26.62 -9.21 -10.65
N GLY A 58 26.75 -8.09 -11.37
CA GLY A 58 26.52 -8.02 -12.81
C GLY A 58 25.04 -8.22 -13.21
N PHE A 59 24.08 -7.98 -12.29
CA PHE A 59 22.67 -8.14 -12.61
C PHE A 59 22.19 -7.09 -13.60
N THR A 60 21.53 -7.56 -14.65
CA THR A 60 20.91 -6.69 -15.66
C THR A 60 19.59 -6.12 -15.14
N ASP A 61 19.11 -5.03 -15.75
CA ASP A 61 17.80 -4.46 -15.40
C ASP A 61 16.65 -5.44 -15.64
N ARG A 62 16.79 -6.37 -16.59
CA ARG A 62 15.85 -7.48 -16.78
C ARG A 62 15.82 -8.41 -15.57
N VAL A 63 16.96 -8.75 -14.98
CA VAL A 63 17.05 -9.59 -13.77
C VAL A 63 16.39 -8.90 -12.60
N ILE A 64 16.69 -7.61 -12.40
CA ILE A 64 16.09 -6.81 -11.33
C ILE A 64 14.57 -6.68 -11.53
N GLY A 65 14.11 -6.31 -12.72
CA GLY A 65 12.68 -6.18 -13.03
C GLY A 65 11.91 -7.49 -12.85
N LEU A 66 12.51 -8.63 -13.24
CA LEU A 66 11.90 -9.94 -12.98
C LEU A 66 11.87 -10.27 -11.48
N GLY A 67 12.93 -9.91 -10.72
CA GLY A 67 12.97 -10.07 -9.27
C GLY A 67 11.85 -9.29 -8.56
N VAL A 68 11.56 -8.07 -9.02
CA VAL A 68 10.40 -7.30 -8.56
C VAL A 68 9.11 -8.00 -8.92
N GLY A 69 8.98 -8.46 -10.16
CA GLY A 69 7.76 -9.09 -10.65
C GLY A 69 7.41 -10.39 -9.91
N VAL A 70 8.40 -11.28 -9.71
CA VAL A 70 8.21 -12.58 -9.04
C VAL A 70 7.64 -12.43 -7.62
N PHE A 71 8.01 -11.36 -6.91
CA PHE A 71 7.40 -11.01 -5.62
C PHE A 71 5.87 -10.90 -5.74
N PHE A 72 5.37 -10.18 -6.75
CA PHE A 72 3.92 -9.97 -6.90
C PHE A 72 3.15 -11.24 -7.27
N VAL A 73 3.78 -12.22 -7.91
CA VAL A 73 3.13 -13.51 -8.21
C VAL A 73 2.69 -14.23 -6.93
N SER A 74 3.59 -14.41 -5.99
CA SER A 74 3.27 -15.05 -4.72
C SER A 74 2.44 -14.16 -3.80
N TYR A 75 2.70 -12.85 -3.81
CA TYR A 75 1.93 -11.87 -3.06
C TYR A 75 0.44 -11.92 -3.41
N VAL A 76 0.08 -11.89 -4.71
CA VAL A 76 -1.31 -11.97 -5.17
C VAL A 76 -1.93 -13.33 -4.84
N ALA A 77 -1.19 -14.42 -5.07
CA ALA A 77 -1.69 -15.77 -4.80
C ALA A 77 -2.06 -15.99 -3.32
N LEU A 78 -1.36 -15.34 -2.39
CA LEU A 78 -1.56 -15.51 -0.96
C LEU A 78 -2.40 -14.41 -0.28
N GLN A 79 -2.85 -13.38 -1.01
CA GLN A 79 -3.74 -12.35 -0.44
C GLN A 79 -5.05 -12.93 0.10
N ILE A 80 -5.75 -13.74 -0.68
CA ILE A 80 -7.03 -14.34 -0.26
C ILE A 80 -6.82 -15.41 0.82
N PRO A 81 -5.91 -16.40 0.66
CA PRO A 81 -5.60 -17.35 1.73
C PRO A 81 -5.19 -16.67 3.04
N GLY A 82 -4.38 -15.61 2.97
CA GLY A 82 -3.96 -14.85 4.13
C GLY A 82 -5.11 -14.18 4.86
N ALA A 83 -6.02 -13.53 4.15
CA ALA A 83 -7.22 -12.93 4.74
C ALA A 83 -8.11 -13.97 5.44
N LEU A 84 -8.33 -15.13 4.81
CA LEU A 84 -9.11 -16.22 5.40
C LEU A 84 -8.43 -16.82 6.65
N LEU A 85 -7.11 -16.88 6.64
CA LEU A 85 -6.35 -17.36 7.79
C LEU A 85 -6.48 -16.42 9.00
N VAL A 86 -6.50 -15.11 8.77
CA VAL A 86 -6.73 -14.10 9.83
C VAL A 86 -8.11 -14.29 10.47
N GLU A 87 -9.16 -14.46 9.66
CA GLU A 87 -10.52 -14.67 10.17
C GLU A 87 -10.66 -15.96 11.01
N ARG A 88 -9.98 -17.05 10.59
CA ARG A 88 -10.12 -18.37 11.21
C ARG A 88 -9.19 -18.64 12.37
N TRP A 89 -8.05 -17.97 12.41
CA TRP A 89 -7.01 -18.27 13.38
C TRP A 89 -6.82 -17.11 14.38
N SER A 90 -6.06 -16.09 14.03
CA SER A 90 -5.75 -14.94 14.88
C SER A 90 -5.07 -13.86 14.04
N ALA A 91 -5.62 -12.64 14.06
CA ALA A 91 -5.02 -11.50 13.39
C ALA A 91 -3.63 -11.18 13.97
N ARG A 92 -3.51 -11.17 15.30
CA ARG A 92 -2.24 -10.95 16.02
C ARG A 92 -1.15 -11.91 15.58
N ARG A 93 -1.45 -13.21 15.60
CA ARG A 93 -0.46 -14.25 15.24
C ARG A 93 -0.09 -14.16 13.77
N MET A 94 -1.06 -13.94 12.89
CA MET A 94 -0.83 -13.83 11.45
C MET A 94 0.02 -12.60 11.12
N ILE A 95 -0.31 -11.42 11.63
CA ILE A 95 0.45 -10.19 11.44
C ILE A 95 1.89 -10.39 11.95
N SER A 96 2.07 -10.92 13.16
CA SER A 96 3.38 -11.16 13.76
C SER A 96 4.20 -12.17 12.95
N ALA A 97 3.61 -13.31 12.59
CA ALA A 97 4.31 -14.37 11.84
C ALA A 97 4.72 -13.87 10.44
N SER A 98 3.83 -13.15 9.75
CA SER A 98 4.16 -12.51 8.46
C SER A 98 5.34 -11.57 8.61
N MET A 99 5.33 -10.66 9.58
CA MET A 99 6.39 -9.69 9.79
C MET A 99 7.74 -10.36 10.11
N ILE A 100 7.74 -11.35 10.97
CA ILE A 100 8.96 -12.12 11.31
C ILE A 100 9.47 -12.84 10.06
N ALA A 101 8.58 -13.52 9.34
CA ALA A 101 8.96 -14.27 8.14
C ALA A 101 9.54 -13.37 7.07
N TRP A 102 8.85 -12.26 6.71
CA TRP A 102 9.41 -11.39 5.67
C TRP A 102 10.68 -10.66 6.14
N GLY A 103 10.76 -10.21 7.39
CA GLY A 103 11.98 -9.56 7.90
C GLY A 103 13.19 -10.48 7.85
N LEU A 104 13.03 -11.78 8.16
CA LEU A 104 14.09 -12.78 8.00
C LEU A 104 14.45 -12.98 6.53
N LEU A 105 13.47 -13.10 5.64
CA LEU A 105 13.70 -13.26 4.19
C LEU A 105 14.38 -12.04 3.57
N THR A 106 14.03 -10.84 4.04
CA THR A 106 14.71 -9.60 3.66
C THR A 106 16.15 -9.61 4.10
N ALA A 107 16.42 -9.91 5.37
CA ALA A 107 17.79 -10.02 5.87
C ALA A 107 18.59 -11.09 5.09
N LEU A 108 17.99 -12.24 4.77
CA LEU A 108 18.61 -13.29 3.97
C LEU A 108 18.88 -12.85 2.52
N THR A 109 18.13 -11.89 1.99
CA THR A 109 18.38 -11.34 0.65
C THR A 109 19.75 -10.65 0.56
N ALA A 110 20.31 -10.17 1.67
CA ALA A 110 21.69 -9.67 1.74
C ALA A 110 22.75 -10.72 1.31
N LEU A 111 22.43 -12.01 1.36
CA LEU A 111 23.34 -13.11 1.01
C LEU A 111 23.26 -13.55 -0.46
N VAL A 112 22.36 -12.96 -1.24
CA VAL A 112 22.14 -13.29 -2.64
C VAL A 112 23.40 -13.04 -3.47
N ARG A 113 23.71 -13.99 -4.35
CA ARG A 113 24.84 -13.94 -5.30
C ARG A 113 24.45 -14.26 -6.74
N THR A 114 23.30 -14.90 -6.96
CA THR A 114 22.86 -15.30 -8.29
C THR A 114 21.43 -14.83 -8.57
N PRO A 115 21.03 -14.64 -9.84
CA PRO A 115 19.65 -14.28 -10.21
C PRO A 115 18.61 -15.27 -9.65
N GLY A 116 18.92 -16.59 -9.70
CA GLY A 116 18.01 -17.62 -9.17
C GLY A 116 17.75 -17.47 -7.68
N GLN A 117 18.79 -17.16 -6.88
CA GLN A 117 18.65 -16.88 -5.45
C GLN A 117 17.78 -15.63 -5.22
N LEU A 118 17.97 -14.57 -6.01
CA LEU A 118 17.12 -13.38 -5.94
C LEU A 118 15.66 -13.72 -6.19
N TYR A 119 15.36 -14.50 -7.23
CA TYR A 119 13.97 -14.86 -7.57
C TYR A 119 13.32 -15.71 -6.48
N VAL A 120 14.04 -16.67 -5.90
CA VAL A 120 13.53 -17.48 -4.79
C VAL A 120 13.28 -16.62 -3.56
N ALA A 121 14.23 -15.75 -3.18
CA ALA A 121 14.07 -14.84 -2.05
C ALA A 121 12.86 -13.92 -2.25
N ARG A 122 12.70 -13.33 -3.44
CA ARG A 122 11.58 -12.44 -3.76
C ARG A 122 10.23 -13.17 -3.80
N PHE A 123 10.20 -14.41 -4.29
CA PHE A 123 8.99 -15.23 -4.28
C PHE A 123 8.54 -15.55 -2.84
N LEU A 124 9.47 -16.01 -2.00
CA LEU A 124 9.18 -16.30 -0.60
C LEU A 124 8.78 -15.04 0.18
N LEU A 125 9.44 -13.91 -0.10
CA LEU A 125 9.10 -12.62 0.50
C LEU A 125 7.68 -12.19 0.16
N GLY A 126 7.29 -12.26 -1.13
CA GLY A 126 5.92 -11.96 -1.56
C GLY A 126 4.89 -12.89 -0.90
N ALA A 127 5.24 -14.16 -0.73
CA ALA A 127 4.40 -15.13 -0.01
C ALA A 127 4.21 -14.74 1.47
N ALA A 128 5.26 -14.31 2.14
CA ALA A 128 5.21 -13.89 3.54
C ALA A 128 4.41 -12.60 3.75
N GLU A 129 4.48 -11.65 2.80
CA GLU A 129 3.78 -10.37 2.87
C GLU A 129 2.31 -10.43 2.41
N GLY A 130 1.94 -11.38 1.53
CA GLY A 130 0.65 -11.36 0.83
C GLY A 130 -0.58 -11.30 1.73
N GLY A 131 -0.52 -11.87 2.92
CA GLY A 131 -1.59 -11.85 3.92
C GLY A 131 -1.62 -10.64 4.84
N PHE A 132 -0.57 -9.81 4.86
CA PHE A 132 -0.44 -8.75 5.86
C PHE A 132 -1.48 -7.64 5.69
N PHE A 133 -1.55 -6.99 4.54
CA PHE A 133 -2.51 -5.89 4.31
C PHE A 133 -3.97 -6.33 4.51
N PRO A 134 -4.46 -7.40 3.86
CA PRO A 134 -5.82 -7.86 4.11
C PRO A 134 -6.02 -8.29 5.57
N GLY A 135 -4.99 -8.86 6.20
CA GLY A 135 -5.01 -9.20 7.62
C GLY A 135 -5.20 -8.00 8.53
N VAL A 136 -4.52 -6.89 8.27
CA VAL A 136 -4.71 -5.64 9.01
C VAL A 136 -6.11 -5.07 8.78
N VAL A 137 -6.64 -5.10 7.56
CA VAL A 137 -8.01 -4.62 7.27
C VAL A 137 -9.04 -5.44 8.05
N VAL A 138 -8.89 -6.76 8.12
CA VAL A 138 -9.73 -7.64 8.95
C VAL A 138 -9.56 -7.29 10.43
N TYR A 139 -8.33 -7.12 10.91
CA TYR A 139 -8.05 -6.71 12.29
C TYR A 139 -8.72 -5.38 12.66
N LEU A 140 -8.64 -4.38 11.79
CA LEU A 140 -9.34 -3.10 12.00
C LEU A 140 -10.86 -3.29 12.11
N SER A 141 -11.43 -4.26 11.41
CA SER A 141 -12.87 -4.56 11.52
C SER A 141 -13.28 -5.19 12.86
N HIS A 142 -12.33 -5.78 13.59
CA HIS A 142 -12.56 -6.30 14.94
C HIS A 142 -12.57 -5.21 16.02
N TRP A 143 -12.06 -4.00 15.71
CA TRP A 143 -11.85 -2.93 16.67
C TRP A 143 -12.63 -1.66 16.38
N PHE A 144 -12.93 -1.40 15.11
CA PHE A 144 -13.58 -0.17 14.68
C PHE A 144 -14.99 -0.43 14.16
N ILE A 145 -15.97 0.28 14.71
CA ILE A 145 -17.35 0.28 14.19
C ILE A 145 -17.38 0.83 12.77
N ARG A 146 -18.43 0.49 12.01
CA ARG A 146 -18.55 0.82 10.58
C ARG A 146 -18.28 2.29 10.27
N GLY A 147 -18.77 3.22 11.12
CA GLY A 147 -18.57 4.65 10.95
C GLY A 147 -17.11 5.11 11.06
N ASP A 148 -16.30 4.43 11.90
CA ASP A 148 -14.90 4.80 12.16
C ASP A 148 -13.90 4.01 11.28
N ARG A 149 -14.32 2.87 10.72
CA ARG A 149 -13.45 1.94 10.00
C ARG A 149 -12.80 2.56 8.76
N ALA A 150 -13.57 3.33 7.99
CA ALA A 150 -13.06 4.02 6.80
C ALA A 150 -11.94 5.00 7.17
N LYS A 151 -12.15 5.79 8.24
CA LYS A 151 -11.15 6.74 8.76
C LYS A 151 -9.91 6.02 9.30
N ALA A 152 -10.09 4.93 10.04
CA ALA A 152 -8.98 4.11 10.54
C ALA A 152 -8.13 3.52 9.39
N THR A 153 -8.77 2.98 8.36
CA THR A 153 -8.09 2.44 7.17
C THR A 153 -7.37 3.54 6.38
N SER A 154 -7.99 4.70 6.20
CA SER A 154 -7.35 5.85 5.53
C SER A 154 -6.11 6.33 6.29
N ASN A 155 -6.21 6.47 7.61
CA ASN A 155 -5.06 6.84 8.44
C ASN A 155 -3.92 5.81 8.33
N PHE A 156 -4.25 4.53 8.33
CA PHE A 156 -3.28 3.45 8.12
C PHE A 156 -2.60 3.56 6.76
N MET A 157 -3.34 3.85 5.68
CA MET A 157 -2.78 3.98 4.32
C MET A 157 -1.89 5.22 4.14
N CYS A 158 -2.02 6.25 4.97
CA CYS A 158 -1.12 7.41 4.94
C CYS A 158 0.35 7.05 5.26
N ALA A 159 0.61 5.86 5.80
CA ALA A 159 1.96 5.34 5.97
C ALA A 159 2.71 5.15 4.63
N ILE A 160 1.98 4.90 3.52
CA ILE A 160 2.59 4.63 2.20
C ILE A 160 3.49 5.77 1.73
N PRO A 161 2.99 7.00 1.50
CA PRO A 161 3.86 8.09 1.05
C PRO A 161 4.89 8.46 2.09
N LEU A 162 4.59 8.36 3.38
CA LEU A 162 5.52 8.68 4.44
C LEU A 162 6.69 7.67 4.50
N SER A 163 6.45 6.39 4.19
CA SER A 163 7.51 5.39 4.09
C SER A 163 8.53 5.75 3.01
N PHE A 164 8.10 6.29 1.87
CA PHE A 164 9.01 6.76 0.82
C PHE A 164 9.79 8.01 1.24
N VAL A 165 9.16 8.95 1.96
CA VAL A 165 9.82 10.15 2.49
C VAL A 165 10.95 9.78 3.46
N ILE A 166 10.72 8.80 4.33
CA ILE A 166 11.70 8.33 5.31
C ILE A 166 12.70 7.37 4.66
N GLY A 167 12.22 6.42 3.86
CA GLY A 167 13.01 5.34 3.29
C GLY A 167 14.03 5.81 2.26
N SER A 168 13.66 6.80 1.44
CA SER A 168 14.55 7.28 0.39
C SER A 168 15.88 7.86 0.92
N PRO A 169 15.89 8.80 1.89
CA PRO A 169 17.14 9.28 2.51
C PRO A 169 17.87 8.18 3.29
N PHE A 170 17.14 7.32 4.00
CA PHE A 170 17.72 6.22 4.77
C PHE A 170 18.43 5.21 3.87
N ALA A 171 17.79 4.78 2.79
CA ALA A 171 18.40 3.91 1.81
C ALA A 171 19.62 4.56 1.14
N GLY A 172 19.51 5.83 0.73
CA GLY A 172 20.63 6.56 0.13
C GLY A 172 21.83 6.68 1.06
N TRP A 173 21.58 6.96 2.34
CA TRP A 173 22.65 7.02 3.34
C TRP A 173 23.32 5.65 3.55
N ILE A 174 22.57 4.58 3.67
CA ILE A 174 23.13 3.22 3.81
C ILE A 174 23.97 2.84 2.58
N LEU A 175 23.45 3.10 1.39
CA LEU A 175 24.12 2.74 0.13
C LEU A 175 25.43 3.51 -0.10
N ALA A 176 25.59 4.67 0.52
CA ALA A 176 26.81 5.45 0.46
C ALA A 176 27.97 4.88 1.31
N HIS A 177 27.68 3.89 2.17
CA HIS A 177 28.66 3.37 3.12
C HIS A 177 28.85 1.86 2.96
N ASN A 178 30.10 1.45 2.86
CA ASN A 178 30.51 0.03 2.87
C ASN A 178 31.09 -0.29 4.24
N TRP A 179 30.27 -0.78 5.17
CA TRP A 179 30.75 -1.17 6.50
C TRP A 179 31.32 -2.59 6.48
N LEU A 180 32.41 -2.80 7.20
CA LEU A 180 33.06 -4.12 7.35
C LEU A 180 33.41 -4.77 6.00
N ALA A 181 33.81 -3.98 5.00
CA ALA A 181 34.08 -4.44 3.63
C ALA A 181 32.90 -5.17 2.94
N VAL A 182 31.67 -4.88 3.40
CA VAL A 182 30.42 -5.38 2.80
C VAL A 182 29.71 -4.23 2.10
N GLU A 183 29.26 -4.47 0.87
CA GLU A 183 28.58 -3.47 0.05
C GLU A 183 27.30 -2.93 0.69
N GLY A 184 27.05 -1.63 0.55
CA GLY A 184 25.93 -0.92 1.20
C GLY A 184 24.55 -1.50 0.90
N TRP A 185 24.34 -2.09 -0.31
CA TRP A 185 23.06 -2.73 -0.63
C TRP A 185 22.75 -3.97 0.24
N ARG A 186 23.77 -4.68 0.72
CA ARG A 186 23.60 -5.81 1.64
C ARG A 186 23.18 -5.32 3.02
N TRP A 187 23.79 -4.21 3.47
CA TRP A 187 23.41 -3.55 4.71
C TRP A 187 21.99 -3.00 4.66
N LEU A 188 21.52 -2.53 3.50
CA LEU A 188 20.15 -2.07 3.35
C LEU A 188 19.15 -3.18 3.69
N PHE A 189 19.32 -4.38 3.14
CA PHE A 189 18.47 -5.53 3.45
C PHE A 189 18.57 -5.97 4.91
N LEU A 190 19.74 -5.92 5.53
CA LEU A 190 19.91 -6.26 6.94
C LEU A 190 19.24 -5.22 7.85
N LEU A 191 19.47 -3.93 7.60
CA LEU A 191 18.97 -2.84 8.43
C LEU A 191 17.46 -2.58 8.27
N GLU A 192 16.84 -3.07 7.23
CA GLU A 192 15.39 -3.05 7.07
C GLU A 192 14.73 -4.36 7.55
N GLY A 193 15.38 -5.52 7.33
CA GLY A 193 14.85 -6.81 7.74
C GLY A 193 14.84 -7.03 9.25
N ILE A 194 15.92 -6.67 9.96
CA ILE A 194 16.01 -6.87 11.41
C ILE A 194 14.94 -6.09 12.18
N PRO A 195 14.70 -4.77 11.91
CA PRO A 195 13.61 -4.05 12.53
C PRO A 195 12.23 -4.65 12.26
N ALA A 196 11.99 -5.20 11.05
CA ALA A 196 10.74 -5.88 10.74
C ALA A 196 10.52 -7.12 11.62
N VAL A 197 11.58 -7.93 11.86
CA VAL A 197 11.52 -9.06 12.80
C VAL A 197 11.19 -8.59 14.21
N LEU A 198 11.87 -7.54 14.70
CA LEU A 198 11.64 -7.01 16.05
C LEU A 198 10.23 -6.44 16.22
N LEU A 199 9.74 -5.70 15.20
CA LEU A 199 8.37 -5.19 15.17
C LEU A 199 7.34 -6.32 15.11
N GLY A 200 7.63 -7.40 14.36
CA GLY A 200 6.80 -8.58 14.32
C GLY A 200 6.71 -9.28 15.67
N ALA A 201 7.84 -9.42 16.38
CA ALA A 201 7.86 -9.93 17.75
C ALA A 201 7.09 -9.00 18.71
N ALA A 202 7.31 -7.68 18.61
CA ALA A 202 6.56 -6.70 19.40
C ALA A 202 5.05 -6.76 19.12
N ALA A 203 4.64 -6.96 17.86
CA ALA A 203 3.23 -7.08 17.48
C ALA A 203 2.53 -8.25 18.17
N PHE A 204 3.24 -9.35 18.37
CA PHE A 204 2.71 -10.52 19.09
C PHE A 204 2.32 -10.20 20.53
N PHE A 205 3.06 -9.32 21.21
CA PHE A 205 2.78 -8.96 22.60
C PHE A 205 1.86 -7.72 22.70
N PHE A 206 1.92 -6.80 21.74
CA PHE A 206 1.19 -5.55 21.80
C PHE A 206 -0.24 -5.64 21.27
N LEU A 207 -0.47 -6.39 20.17
CA LEU A 207 -1.78 -6.53 19.57
C LEU A 207 -2.64 -7.51 20.38
N THR A 208 -3.94 -7.24 20.42
CA THR A 208 -4.96 -8.10 21.03
C THR A 208 -5.99 -8.43 19.95
N ASP A 209 -6.39 -9.69 19.82
CA ASP A 209 -7.28 -10.11 18.73
C ASP A 209 -8.68 -9.51 18.85
N TRP A 210 -9.25 -9.50 20.04
CA TRP A 210 -10.63 -9.10 20.29
C TRP A 210 -10.75 -8.11 21.44
N PRO A 211 -11.71 -7.18 21.39
CA PRO A 211 -11.97 -6.25 22.49
C PRO A 211 -12.21 -6.91 23.85
N ARG A 212 -12.81 -8.10 23.87
CA ARG A 212 -13.03 -8.89 25.10
C ARG A 212 -11.75 -9.26 25.85
N GLU A 213 -10.65 -9.40 25.11
CA GLU A 213 -9.34 -9.80 25.61
C GLU A 213 -8.49 -8.58 26.06
N ALA A 214 -8.98 -7.37 25.81
CA ALA A 214 -8.24 -6.13 26.02
C ALA A 214 -8.19 -5.74 27.50
N SER A 215 -7.17 -6.15 28.23
CA SER A 215 -6.94 -5.76 29.62
C SER A 215 -6.76 -4.25 29.83
N TRP A 216 -6.38 -3.52 28.79
CA TRP A 216 -6.17 -2.07 28.80
C TRP A 216 -7.47 -1.25 28.63
N LEU A 217 -8.62 -1.89 28.36
CA LEU A 217 -9.95 -1.28 28.39
C LEU A 217 -10.66 -1.61 29.70
N ALA A 218 -11.41 -0.65 30.24
CA ALA A 218 -12.32 -0.91 31.35
C ALA A 218 -13.42 -1.91 30.95
N PRO A 219 -13.99 -2.70 31.88
CA PRO A 219 -15.02 -3.70 31.57
C PRO A 219 -16.20 -3.08 30.79
N ALA A 220 -16.74 -1.94 31.23
CA ALA A 220 -17.82 -1.25 30.55
C ALA A 220 -17.46 -0.81 29.11
N GLN A 221 -16.22 -0.37 28.87
CA GLN A 221 -15.74 -0.02 27.52
C GLN A 221 -15.66 -1.26 26.62
N ARG A 222 -15.23 -2.41 27.16
CA ARG A 222 -15.18 -3.68 26.41
C ARG A 222 -16.58 -4.14 25.99
N GLU A 223 -17.54 -4.08 26.91
CA GLU A 223 -18.93 -4.45 26.64
C GLU A 223 -19.56 -3.52 25.61
N TRP A 224 -19.35 -2.21 25.76
CA TRP A 224 -19.84 -1.21 24.83
C TRP A 224 -19.35 -1.46 23.40
N ILE A 225 -18.03 -1.62 23.20
CA ILE A 225 -17.48 -1.84 21.85
C ILE A 225 -17.93 -3.18 21.26
N GLN A 226 -18.04 -4.24 22.08
CA GLN A 226 -18.53 -5.54 21.62
C GLN A 226 -19.99 -5.45 21.16
N HIS A 227 -20.83 -4.75 21.92
CA HIS A 227 -22.23 -4.55 21.58
C HIS A 227 -22.39 -3.82 20.25
N ASN A 228 -21.68 -2.70 20.07
CA ASN A 228 -21.71 -1.94 18.81
C ASN A 228 -21.18 -2.74 17.62
N LEU A 229 -20.08 -3.49 17.79
CA LEU A 229 -19.54 -4.35 16.73
C LEU A 229 -20.49 -5.50 16.36
N GLN A 230 -21.30 -6.01 17.31
CA GLN A 230 -22.31 -7.02 17.03
C GLN A 230 -23.48 -6.44 16.22
N GLN A 231 -23.93 -5.23 16.55
CA GLN A 231 -24.96 -4.52 15.79
C GLN A 231 -24.51 -4.18 14.36
N ASP A 232 -23.21 -3.89 14.17
CA ASP A 232 -22.61 -3.60 12.87
C ASP A 232 -22.42 -4.82 11.98
N LYS A 233 -22.53 -6.04 12.52
CA LYS A 233 -22.48 -7.24 11.69
C LYS A 233 -23.68 -7.22 10.77
N PRO A 234 -23.48 -7.26 9.43
CA PRO A 234 -24.58 -7.46 8.52
C PRO A 234 -25.29 -8.76 8.97
N GLY A 235 -26.61 -8.69 9.12
CA GLY A 235 -27.41 -9.92 9.25
C GLY A 235 -26.94 -10.93 8.19
N VAL A 236 -27.23 -12.22 8.37
CA VAL A 236 -26.81 -13.28 7.45
C VAL A 236 -27.29 -12.96 6.03
N SER A 237 -26.75 -11.93 5.42
CA SER A 237 -26.93 -11.56 4.03
C SER A 237 -26.07 -12.49 3.23
N GLU A 238 -26.70 -13.19 2.29
CA GLU A 238 -26.04 -14.08 1.33
C GLU A 238 -24.77 -13.40 0.81
N ARG A 239 -23.63 -14.00 1.10
CA ARG A 239 -22.33 -13.53 0.55
C ARG A 239 -22.46 -13.57 -0.97
N ILE A 240 -22.39 -12.43 -1.64
CA ILE A 240 -22.36 -12.41 -3.11
C ILE A 240 -21.10 -13.17 -3.53
N PRO A 241 -21.25 -14.26 -4.32
CA PRO A 241 -20.09 -15.00 -4.80
C PRO A 241 -19.17 -14.09 -5.61
N VAL A 242 -17.86 -14.21 -5.40
CA VAL A 242 -16.83 -13.37 -6.06
C VAL A 242 -17.05 -13.31 -7.58
N TRP A 243 -17.45 -14.42 -8.22
CA TRP A 243 -17.69 -14.47 -9.65
C TRP A 243 -18.90 -13.61 -10.12
N GLN A 244 -19.90 -13.35 -9.27
CA GLN A 244 -21.01 -12.45 -9.60
C GLN A 244 -20.54 -10.98 -9.57
N VAL A 245 -19.63 -10.64 -8.69
CA VAL A 245 -19.00 -9.30 -8.67
C VAL A 245 -18.15 -9.09 -9.92
N PHE A 246 -17.43 -10.12 -10.39
CA PHE A 246 -16.70 -10.10 -11.66
C PHE A 246 -17.56 -9.83 -12.88
N ARG A 247 -18.84 -10.19 -12.87
CA ARG A 247 -19.79 -9.92 -13.96
C ARG A 247 -20.44 -8.53 -13.90
N SER A 248 -20.09 -7.73 -12.93
CA SER A 248 -20.52 -6.33 -12.85
C SER A 248 -19.58 -5.47 -13.70
N GLY A 249 -20.08 -4.89 -14.79
CA GLY A 249 -19.27 -4.02 -15.66
C GLY A 249 -18.59 -2.87 -14.92
N ALA A 250 -19.17 -2.39 -13.82
CA ALA A 250 -18.54 -1.38 -12.97
C ALA A 250 -17.31 -1.93 -12.22
N ALA A 251 -17.40 -3.15 -11.66
CA ALA A 251 -16.28 -3.78 -10.97
C ALA A 251 -15.16 -4.18 -11.94
N GLU A 252 -15.51 -4.66 -13.13
CA GLU A 252 -14.54 -4.96 -14.20
C GLU A 252 -13.79 -3.70 -14.65
N LEU A 253 -14.51 -2.58 -14.86
CA LEU A 253 -13.92 -1.30 -15.22
C LEU A 253 -12.96 -0.81 -14.12
N LEU A 254 -13.35 -0.89 -12.85
CA LEU A 254 -12.50 -0.49 -11.73
C LEU A 254 -11.26 -1.39 -11.60
N ALA A 255 -11.38 -2.69 -11.86
CA ALA A 255 -10.26 -3.63 -11.85
C ALA A 255 -9.27 -3.34 -12.98
N LEU A 256 -9.76 -3.14 -14.21
CA LEU A 256 -8.94 -2.75 -15.37
C LEU A 256 -8.24 -1.41 -15.11
N LEU A 257 -8.98 -0.43 -14.61
CA LEU A 257 -8.47 0.88 -14.26
C LEU A 257 -7.34 0.80 -13.24
N THR A 258 -7.53 -0.01 -12.18
CA THR A 258 -6.50 -0.20 -11.16
C THR A 258 -5.27 -0.89 -11.74
N PHE A 259 -5.43 -1.90 -12.60
CA PHE A 259 -4.31 -2.53 -13.30
C PHE A 259 -3.51 -1.51 -14.11
N VAL A 260 -4.20 -0.70 -14.90
CA VAL A 260 -3.56 0.33 -15.75
C VAL A 260 -2.82 1.36 -14.90
N ILE A 261 -3.43 1.89 -13.84
CA ILE A 261 -2.79 2.86 -12.97
C ILE A 261 -1.60 2.25 -12.21
N TYR A 262 -1.78 1.05 -11.64
CA TYR A 262 -0.72 0.38 -10.88
C TYR A 262 0.47 -0.02 -11.77
N PHE A 263 0.22 -0.31 -13.05
CA PHE A 263 1.31 -0.53 -14.02
C PHE A 263 2.27 0.67 -14.04
N MET A 264 1.74 1.87 -14.16
CA MET A 264 2.54 3.11 -14.14
C MET A 264 3.18 3.34 -12.78
N LEU A 265 2.39 3.26 -11.68
CA LEU A 265 2.88 3.57 -10.34
C LEU A 265 3.98 2.61 -9.88
N TYR A 266 3.81 1.29 -10.05
CA TYR A 266 4.83 0.32 -9.65
C TYR A 266 6.07 0.43 -10.54
N SER A 267 5.91 0.60 -11.86
CA SER A 267 7.07 0.84 -12.74
C SER A 267 7.85 2.06 -12.28
N PHE A 268 7.15 3.15 -11.99
CA PHE A 268 7.79 4.39 -11.56
C PHE A 268 8.54 4.24 -10.23
N VAL A 269 7.88 3.73 -9.19
CA VAL A 269 8.49 3.58 -7.86
C VAL A 269 9.75 2.72 -7.91
N PHE A 270 9.70 1.60 -8.63
CA PHE A 270 10.86 0.69 -8.69
C PHE A 270 12.00 1.22 -9.55
N TRP A 271 11.71 1.97 -10.61
CA TRP A 271 12.76 2.48 -11.50
C TRP A 271 13.20 3.91 -11.22
N PHE A 272 12.43 4.66 -10.42
CA PHE A 272 12.73 6.06 -10.10
C PHE A 272 14.14 6.27 -9.53
N PRO A 273 14.63 5.54 -8.50
CA PRO A 273 15.99 5.74 -7.99
C PRO A 273 17.06 5.48 -9.05
N THR A 274 16.89 4.43 -9.86
CA THR A 274 17.78 4.08 -10.96
C THR A 274 17.80 5.14 -12.06
N MET A 275 16.62 5.65 -12.45
CA MET A 275 16.51 6.73 -13.45
C MET A 275 17.18 8.01 -12.93
N LEU A 276 16.90 8.42 -11.69
CA LEU A 276 17.50 9.61 -11.11
C LEU A 276 19.02 9.48 -11.02
N LYS A 277 19.53 8.33 -10.58
CA LYS A 277 20.97 8.07 -10.48
C LYS A 277 21.67 8.09 -11.84
N ARG A 278 21.11 7.44 -12.85
CA ARG A 278 21.72 7.37 -14.19
C ARG A 278 21.65 8.68 -14.99
N GLN A 279 20.63 9.51 -14.71
CA GLN A 279 20.50 10.84 -15.29
C GLN A 279 21.37 11.91 -14.62
N SER A 280 21.77 11.67 -13.38
CA SER A 280 22.55 12.62 -12.59
C SER A 280 23.89 12.03 -12.18
N ALA A 281 24.93 12.84 -12.07
CA ALA A 281 26.22 12.42 -11.52
C ALA A 281 26.23 12.47 -9.96
N LEU A 282 25.06 12.33 -9.32
CA LEU A 282 24.88 12.45 -7.87
C LEU A 282 25.39 11.21 -7.13
N SER A 283 25.85 11.40 -5.89
CA SER A 283 26.12 10.30 -4.97
C SER A 283 24.83 9.57 -4.59
N ASP A 284 24.92 8.31 -4.10
CA ASP A 284 23.77 7.54 -3.66
C ASP A 284 23.00 8.24 -2.54
N GLU A 285 23.71 8.89 -1.61
CA GLU A 285 23.12 9.71 -0.55
C GLU A 285 22.27 10.87 -1.10
N ARG A 286 22.82 11.63 -2.07
CA ARG A 286 22.07 12.74 -2.69
C ARG A 286 20.87 12.26 -3.49
N VAL A 287 20.97 11.11 -4.16
CA VAL A 287 19.84 10.47 -4.83
C VAL A 287 18.75 10.11 -3.83
N GLY A 288 19.12 9.57 -2.67
CA GLY A 288 18.18 9.27 -1.59
C GLY A 288 17.49 10.52 -1.05
N MET A 289 18.27 11.58 -0.72
CA MET A 289 17.72 12.83 -0.21
C MET A 289 16.79 13.52 -1.22
N LEU A 290 17.22 13.65 -2.48
CA LEU A 290 16.39 14.24 -3.53
C LEU A 290 15.18 13.36 -3.87
N GLY A 291 15.31 12.03 -3.71
CA GLY A 291 14.23 11.09 -3.90
C GLY A 291 13.07 11.26 -2.90
N ALA A 292 13.32 11.82 -1.72
CA ALA A 292 12.27 12.11 -0.74
C ALA A 292 11.36 13.29 -1.16
N VAL A 293 11.89 14.26 -1.91
CA VAL A 293 11.17 15.50 -2.27
C VAL A 293 9.88 15.20 -3.06
N PRO A 294 9.90 14.41 -4.15
CA PRO A 294 8.69 14.02 -4.87
C PRO A 294 7.62 13.41 -3.97
N TYR A 295 8.01 12.52 -3.06
CA TYR A 295 7.05 11.85 -2.19
C TYR A 295 6.49 12.75 -1.09
N LEU A 296 7.28 13.69 -0.56
CA LEU A 296 6.81 14.68 0.41
C LEU A 296 5.77 15.61 -0.22
N VAL A 297 6.05 16.13 -1.42
CA VAL A 297 5.09 16.97 -2.16
C VAL A 297 3.83 16.19 -2.48
N THR A 298 3.98 14.94 -2.89
CA THR A 298 2.86 14.02 -3.16
C THR A 298 2.00 13.78 -1.93
N PHE A 299 2.63 13.56 -0.77
CA PHE A 299 1.89 13.40 0.50
C PHE A 299 0.98 14.60 0.80
N LEU A 300 1.52 15.81 0.65
CA LEU A 300 0.74 17.04 0.82
C LEU A 300 -0.37 17.15 -0.24
N ALA A 301 -0.06 16.85 -1.50
CA ALA A 301 -1.04 16.85 -2.59
C ALA A 301 -2.18 15.83 -2.35
N MET A 302 -1.89 14.65 -1.79
CA MET A 302 -2.91 13.65 -1.41
C MET A 302 -3.89 14.22 -0.39
N LEU A 303 -3.41 14.91 0.65
CA LEU A 303 -4.25 15.49 1.69
C LEU A 303 -5.15 16.58 1.11
N VAL A 304 -4.59 17.48 0.31
CA VAL A 304 -5.34 18.58 -0.33
C VAL A 304 -6.37 18.04 -1.32
N ASN A 305 -5.98 17.07 -2.16
CA ASN A 305 -6.86 16.47 -3.16
C ASN A 305 -8.03 15.73 -2.52
N ALA A 306 -7.78 14.95 -1.47
CA ALA A 306 -8.81 14.24 -0.71
C ALA A 306 -9.79 15.22 -0.05
N TRP A 307 -9.27 16.23 0.65
CA TRP A 307 -10.09 17.26 1.29
C TRP A 307 -10.98 18.01 0.29
N HIS A 308 -10.41 18.41 -0.85
CA HIS A 308 -11.16 19.15 -1.88
C HIS A 308 -12.20 18.26 -2.57
N SER A 309 -11.88 16.99 -2.83
CA SER A 309 -12.81 16.00 -3.37
C SER A 309 -14.01 15.77 -2.44
N ASP A 310 -13.75 15.67 -1.11
CA ASP A 310 -14.82 15.50 -0.12
C ASP A 310 -15.72 16.74 -0.06
N LYS A 311 -15.13 17.95 -0.06
CA LYS A 311 -15.85 19.20 -0.03
C LYS A 311 -16.72 19.46 -1.27
N SER A 312 -16.21 19.08 -2.47
CA SER A 312 -16.91 19.24 -3.74
C SER A 312 -17.82 18.07 -4.09
N SER A 313 -17.75 16.96 -3.33
CA SER A 313 -18.44 15.68 -3.63
C SER A 313 -18.15 15.20 -5.06
N GLU A 314 -16.94 15.47 -5.56
CA GLU A 314 -16.51 15.12 -6.91
C GLU A 314 -15.31 14.18 -6.84
N ARG A 315 -15.45 12.94 -7.34
CA ARG A 315 -14.43 11.90 -7.29
C ARG A 315 -13.67 11.72 -8.59
N ARG A 316 -14.34 11.89 -9.73
CA ARG A 316 -13.81 11.52 -11.05
C ARG A 316 -12.65 12.40 -11.47
N TRP A 317 -12.85 13.71 -11.46
CA TRP A 317 -11.80 14.67 -11.83
C TRP A 317 -10.67 14.70 -10.80
N HIS A 318 -10.97 14.58 -9.49
CA HIS A 318 -9.94 14.50 -8.47
C HIS A 318 -9.10 13.21 -8.55
N SER A 319 -9.62 12.16 -9.18
CA SER A 319 -8.84 10.97 -9.47
C SER A 319 -8.13 11.06 -10.83
N ALA A 320 -8.73 11.69 -11.85
CA ALA A 320 -8.17 11.77 -13.19
C ALA A 320 -7.05 12.83 -13.32
N THR A 321 -7.22 14.01 -12.70
CA THR A 321 -6.25 15.12 -12.81
C THR A 321 -4.83 14.72 -12.39
N PRO A 322 -4.60 14.04 -11.26
CA PRO A 322 -3.26 13.58 -10.88
C PRO A 322 -2.62 12.65 -11.93
N LEU A 323 -3.41 11.82 -12.59
CA LEU A 323 -2.94 10.92 -13.65
C LEU A 323 -2.56 11.67 -14.92
N PHE A 324 -3.35 12.67 -15.32
CA PHE A 324 -3.00 13.53 -16.46
C PHE A 324 -1.75 14.37 -16.18
N LEU A 325 -1.60 14.90 -14.97
CA LEU A 325 -0.37 15.57 -14.55
C LEU A 325 0.83 14.63 -14.62
N ALA A 326 0.69 13.39 -14.14
CA ALA A 326 1.75 12.39 -14.25
C ALA A 326 2.12 12.09 -15.71
N ALA A 327 1.14 12.02 -16.61
CA ALA A 327 1.40 11.84 -18.04
C ALA A 327 2.20 13.02 -18.63
N VAL A 328 1.90 14.26 -18.22
CA VAL A 328 2.67 15.45 -18.62
C VAL A 328 4.10 15.37 -18.07
N GLY A 329 4.28 14.98 -16.81
CA GLY A 329 5.60 14.78 -16.22
C GLY A 329 6.42 13.71 -16.95
N LEU A 330 5.79 12.59 -17.32
CA LEU A 330 6.42 11.51 -18.08
C LEU A 330 6.78 11.95 -19.50
N LEU A 331 5.92 12.74 -20.16
CA LEU A 331 6.23 13.36 -21.45
C LEU A 331 7.47 14.26 -21.35
N GLY A 332 7.55 15.08 -20.29
CA GLY A 332 8.73 15.90 -20.02
C GLY A 332 10.00 15.05 -19.81
N LEU A 333 9.92 13.92 -19.11
CA LEU A 333 11.05 13.00 -18.91
C LEU A 333 11.52 12.34 -20.21
N LEU A 334 10.64 12.14 -21.20
CA LEU A 334 11.01 11.63 -22.51
C LEU A 334 11.97 12.56 -23.27
N SER A 335 11.97 13.86 -22.95
CA SER A 335 12.93 14.82 -23.51
C SER A 335 14.36 14.67 -22.96
N GLN A 336 14.54 13.75 -21.98
CA GLN A 336 15.83 13.48 -21.32
C GLN A 336 16.51 14.77 -20.79
N PRO A 337 15.90 15.47 -19.84
CA PRO A 337 16.40 16.76 -19.37
C PRO A 337 17.80 16.61 -18.79
N ARG A 338 18.72 17.49 -19.21
CA ARG A 338 20.11 17.50 -18.72
C ARG A 338 20.23 18.06 -17.30
N SER A 339 19.30 18.90 -16.89
CA SER A 339 19.27 19.50 -15.55
C SER A 339 18.67 18.56 -14.53
N THR A 340 19.42 18.23 -13.47
CA THR A 340 18.92 17.45 -12.34
C THR A 340 17.70 18.09 -11.68
N LEU A 341 17.68 19.44 -11.57
CA LEU A 341 16.55 20.16 -10.99
C LEU A 341 15.28 19.91 -11.83
N VAL A 342 15.39 20.06 -13.16
CA VAL A 342 14.25 19.82 -14.06
C VAL A 342 13.79 18.35 -13.94
N ALA A 343 14.73 17.40 -13.89
CA ALA A 343 14.38 15.99 -13.69
C ALA A 343 13.62 15.77 -12.37
N VAL A 344 14.10 16.32 -11.25
CA VAL A 344 13.43 16.20 -9.93
C VAL A 344 12.03 16.82 -9.96
N VAL A 345 11.86 17.99 -10.60
CA VAL A 345 10.55 18.62 -10.75
C VAL A 345 9.61 17.71 -11.56
N LEU A 346 10.08 17.16 -12.68
CA LEU A 346 9.28 16.24 -13.51
C LEU A 346 8.93 14.95 -12.75
N PHE A 347 9.88 14.37 -12.01
CA PHE A 347 9.61 13.25 -11.13
C PHE A 347 8.57 13.58 -10.06
N THR A 348 8.60 14.80 -9.50
CA THR A 348 7.59 15.28 -8.54
C THR A 348 6.20 15.34 -9.20
N VAL A 349 6.12 15.82 -10.42
CA VAL A 349 4.87 15.85 -11.20
C VAL A 349 4.36 14.43 -11.45
N VAL A 350 5.24 13.47 -11.78
CA VAL A 350 4.84 12.05 -11.94
C VAL A 350 4.36 11.44 -10.62
N CYS A 351 5.06 11.69 -9.51
CA CYS A 351 4.67 11.22 -8.19
C CYS A 351 3.29 11.73 -7.77
N SER A 352 2.86 12.90 -8.24
CA SER A 352 1.54 13.45 -7.93
C SER A 352 0.39 12.50 -8.30
N ALA A 353 0.64 11.53 -9.18
CA ALA A 353 -0.31 10.46 -9.48
C ALA A 353 -0.85 9.78 -8.23
N TYR A 354 -0.02 9.59 -7.17
CA TYR A 354 -0.50 8.97 -5.93
C TYR A 354 -1.63 9.74 -5.25
N ALA A 355 -1.83 11.03 -5.57
CA ALA A 355 -2.93 11.82 -5.01
C ALA A 355 -4.32 11.29 -5.43
N TYR A 356 -4.41 10.42 -6.43
CA TYR A 356 -5.66 9.75 -6.79
C TYR A 356 -6.13 8.74 -5.74
N LEU A 357 -5.21 8.11 -4.98
CA LEU A 357 -5.47 6.95 -4.13
C LEU A 357 -6.64 7.13 -3.15
N PRO A 358 -6.65 8.14 -2.26
CA PRO A 358 -7.70 8.28 -1.27
C PRO A 358 -9.06 8.54 -1.91
N VAL A 359 -9.08 9.25 -3.04
CA VAL A 359 -10.31 9.58 -3.77
C VAL A 359 -10.85 8.37 -4.52
N PHE A 360 -9.97 7.62 -5.20
CA PHE A 360 -10.35 6.43 -5.95
C PHE A 360 -10.94 5.33 -5.08
N TRP A 361 -10.32 5.06 -3.91
CA TRP A 361 -10.79 3.99 -3.03
C TRP A 361 -12.12 4.29 -2.33
N ALA A 362 -12.64 5.53 -2.44
CA ALA A 362 -14.01 5.85 -2.05
C ALA A 362 -15.05 5.42 -3.11
N ILE A 363 -14.68 5.39 -4.40
CA ILE A 363 -15.58 5.13 -5.52
C ILE A 363 -16.31 3.77 -5.43
N PRO A 364 -15.64 2.63 -5.15
CA PRO A 364 -16.33 1.34 -5.07
C PRO A 364 -17.49 1.32 -4.08
N SER A 365 -17.35 2.00 -2.93
CA SER A 365 -18.40 2.09 -1.92
C SER A 365 -19.56 3.02 -2.30
N GLU A 366 -19.35 3.95 -3.24
CA GLU A 366 -20.35 4.88 -3.72
C GLU A 366 -21.18 4.33 -4.88
N ILE A 367 -20.61 3.44 -5.71
CA ILE A 367 -21.28 2.93 -6.94
C ILE A 367 -21.74 1.48 -6.85
N LEU A 368 -21.21 0.71 -5.90
CA LEU A 368 -21.58 -0.69 -5.68
C LEU A 368 -22.42 -0.83 -4.40
N SER A 369 -23.25 -1.87 -4.33
CA SER A 369 -23.93 -2.21 -3.08
C SER A 369 -22.90 -2.51 -1.97
N PRO A 370 -23.22 -2.27 -0.69
CA PRO A 370 -22.25 -2.47 0.40
C PRO A 370 -21.63 -3.87 0.43
N LEU A 371 -22.41 -4.88 0.07
CA LEU A 371 -21.96 -6.26 0.03
C LEU A 371 -21.04 -6.55 -1.18
N ALA A 372 -21.38 -5.98 -2.35
CA ALA A 372 -20.56 -6.08 -3.55
C ALA A 372 -19.27 -5.28 -3.42
N ALA A 373 -19.31 -4.10 -2.79
CA ALA A 373 -18.15 -3.23 -2.61
C ALA A 373 -17.02 -3.91 -1.82
N ALA A 374 -17.34 -4.60 -0.72
CA ALA A 374 -16.34 -5.31 0.08
C ALA A 374 -15.60 -6.40 -0.73
N THR A 375 -16.35 -7.17 -1.51
CA THR A 375 -15.77 -8.22 -2.39
C THR A 375 -15.01 -7.59 -3.57
N ALA A 376 -15.55 -6.52 -4.17
CA ALA A 376 -14.95 -5.83 -5.30
C ALA A 376 -13.60 -5.21 -4.94
N VAL A 377 -13.46 -4.57 -3.76
CA VAL A 377 -12.20 -3.97 -3.30
C VAL A 377 -11.07 -5.01 -3.28
N GLY A 378 -11.32 -6.21 -2.76
CA GLY A 378 -10.33 -7.29 -2.77
C GLY A 378 -9.93 -7.72 -4.18
N MET A 379 -10.91 -7.90 -5.07
CA MET A 379 -10.70 -8.26 -6.46
C MET A 379 -9.93 -7.17 -7.23
N ILE A 380 -10.36 -5.91 -7.11
CA ILE A 380 -9.75 -4.75 -7.75
C ILE A 380 -8.28 -4.64 -7.34
N ASN A 381 -8.00 -4.79 -6.04
CA ASN A 381 -6.64 -4.76 -5.54
C ASN A 381 -5.78 -5.94 -6.03
N ALA A 382 -6.36 -7.15 -6.11
CA ALA A 382 -5.66 -8.33 -6.62
C ALA A 382 -5.28 -8.16 -8.10
N VAL A 383 -6.22 -7.73 -8.95
CA VAL A 383 -5.98 -7.44 -10.37
C VAL A 383 -4.95 -6.32 -10.53
N GLY A 384 -5.08 -5.24 -9.75
CA GLY A 384 -4.10 -4.16 -9.72
C GLY A 384 -2.70 -4.65 -9.34
N SER A 385 -2.59 -5.56 -8.39
CA SER A 385 -1.30 -6.09 -7.93
C SER A 385 -0.58 -6.92 -9.02
N VAL A 386 -1.31 -7.50 -9.99
CA VAL A 386 -0.68 -8.16 -11.17
C VAL A 386 0.12 -7.16 -11.99
N ALA A 387 -0.28 -5.90 -12.03
CA ALA A 387 0.48 -4.85 -12.69
C ALA A 387 1.85 -4.59 -12.00
N GLY A 388 1.97 -4.91 -10.72
CA GLY A 388 3.24 -4.89 -9.99
C GLY A 388 4.27 -5.89 -10.54
N PHE A 389 3.81 -7.00 -11.17
CA PHE A 389 4.67 -7.85 -11.98
C PHE A 389 4.95 -7.22 -13.34
N ALA A 390 3.89 -6.90 -14.08
CA ALA A 390 3.98 -6.55 -15.49
C ALA A 390 4.78 -5.24 -15.71
N GLY A 391 4.54 -4.23 -14.90
CA GLY A 391 5.13 -2.90 -15.07
C GLY A 391 6.65 -2.89 -14.91
N PRO A 392 7.20 -3.20 -13.73
CA PRO A 392 8.65 -3.19 -13.51
C PRO A 392 9.41 -4.17 -14.39
N PHE A 393 8.84 -5.36 -14.66
CA PHE A 393 9.45 -6.34 -15.55
C PHE A 393 9.56 -5.82 -16.99
N LEU A 394 8.44 -5.32 -17.54
CA LEU A 394 8.43 -4.84 -18.92
C LEU A 394 9.35 -3.62 -19.09
N PHE A 395 9.37 -2.72 -18.11
CA PHE A 395 10.29 -1.59 -18.13
C PHE A 395 11.76 -2.04 -18.15
N GLY A 396 12.16 -2.94 -17.26
CA GLY A 396 13.51 -3.48 -17.20
C GLY A 396 13.91 -4.28 -18.46
N TYR A 397 12.97 -5.05 -19.00
CA TYR A 397 13.16 -5.77 -20.26
C TYR A 397 13.41 -4.82 -21.44
N LEU A 398 12.59 -3.79 -21.58
CA LEU A 398 12.72 -2.81 -22.65
C LEU A 398 14.02 -2.02 -22.51
N HIS A 399 14.38 -1.60 -21.29
CA HIS A 399 15.64 -0.91 -21.05
C HIS A 399 16.84 -1.78 -21.42
N THR A 400 16.84 -3.06 -21.05
CA THR A 400 17.93 -4.01 -21.42
C THR A 400 18.04 -4.20 -22.92
N ARG A 401 16.93 -4.17 -23.67
CA ARG A 401 16.89 -4.36 -25.11
C ARG A 401 17.28 -3.12 -25.90
N THR A 402 16.89 -1.94 -25.44
CA THR A 402 17.05 -0.68 -26.19
C THR A 402 18.16 0.22 -25.66
N ASN A 403 18.71 -0.13 -24.50
CA ASN A 403 19.64 0.71 -23.73
C ASN A 403 19.11 2.14 -23.50
N SER A 404 17.79 2.30 -23.41
CA SER A 404 17.09 3.57 -23.24
C SER A 404 15.89 3.44 -22.29
N PHE A 405 15.65 4.45 -21.48
CA PHE A 405 14.46 4.55 -20.63
C PHE A 405 13.21 4.96 -21.44
N SER A 406 13.37 5.56 -22.62
CA SER A 406 12.27 6.14 -23.38
C SER A 406 11.10 5.19 -23.66
N PRO A 407 11.30 3.90 -24.07
CA PRO A 407 10.16 3.01 -24.30
C PRO A 407 9.36 2.72 -23.01
N GLY A 408 10.06 2.54 -21.89
CA GLY A 408 9.42 2.33 -20.59
C GLY A 408 8.64 3.56 -20.13
N LEU A 409 9.23 4.76 -20.25
CA LEU A 409 8.57 6.03 -19.95
C LEU A 409 7.34 6.26 -20.83
N ALA A 410 7.42 5.93 -22.13
CA ALA A 410 6.28 6.03 -23.04
C ALA A 410 5.13 5.10 -22.63
N LEU A 411 5.41 3.86 -22.24
CA LEU A 411 4.39 2.94 -21.73
C LEU A 411 3.76 3.44 -20.44
N MET A 412 4.55 3.97 -19.50
CA MET A 412 4.02 4.58 -18.28
C MET A 412 3.13 5.78 -18.60
N MET A 413 3.53 6.63 -19.55
CA MET A 413 2.74 7.79 -19.99
C MET A 413 1.41 7.36 -20.60
N LEU A 414 1.42 6.40 -21.51
CA LEU A 414 0.20 5.84 -22.11
C LEU A 414 -0.72 5.23 -21.04
N SER A 415 -0.13 4.54 -20.06
CA SER A 415 -0.85 3.98 -18.92
C SER A 415 -1.50 5.06 -18.06
N ALA A 416 -0.79 6.15 -17.76
CA ALA A 416 -1.32 7.29 -17.02
C ALA A 416 -2.48 7.96 -17.76
N LEU A 417 -2.33 8.20 -19.06
CA LEU A 417 -3.40 8.75 -19.91
C LEU A 417 -4.62 7.84 -19.96
N ALA A 418 -4.41 6.55 -20.22
CA ALA A 418 -5.50 5.57 -20.24
C ALA A 418 -6.23 5.50 -18.89
N GLY A 419 -5.49 5.49 -17.76
CA GLY A 419 -6.07 5.54 -16.42
C GLY A 419 -6.91 6.79 -16.20
N GLY A 420 -6.40 7.98 -16.57
CA GLY A 420 -7.11 9.25 -16.48
C GLY A 420 -8.40 9.27 -17.33
N LEU A 421 -8.36 8.70 -18.53
CA LEU A 421 -9.54 8.63 -19.41
C LEU A 421 -10.56 7.60 -18.89
N LEU A 422 -10.11 6.41 -18.49
CA LEU A 422 -10.99 5.35 -18.00
C LEU A 422 -11.74 5.77 -16.74
N ILE A 423 -11.09 6.55 -15.83
CA ILE A 423 -11.75 7.00 -14.61
C ILE A 423 -12.90 7.96 -14.90
N LEU A 424 -12.81 8.74 -15.99
CA LEU A 424 -13.90 9.62 -16.44
C LEU A 424 -15.10 8.82 -17.00
N CYS A 425 -14.88 7.55 -17.41
CA CYS A 425 -15.94 6.65 -17.86
C CYS A 425 -16.66 5.94 -16.68
N VAL A 426 -16.12 6.02 -15.45
CA VAL A 426 -16.76 5.43 -14.27
C VAL A 426 -18.14 6.08 -14.07
N PRO A 427 -19.23 5.31 -13.85
CA PRO A 427 -20.54 5.85 -13.57
C PRO A 427 -20.51 6.84 -12.40
N ARG A 428 -21.29 7.92 -12.49
CA ARG A 428 -21.50 8.80 -11.32
C ARG A 428 -22.29 8.03 -10.28
N ALA A 429 -21.95 8.20 -9.01
CA ALA A 429 -22.84 7.75 -7.95
C ALA A 429 -24.22 8.34 -8.20
N ALA A 430 -25.27 7.51 -8.22
CA ALA A 430 -26.63 8.01 -8.31
C ALA A 430 -26.78 9.00 -7.15
N ALA A 431 -27.09 10.26 -7.46
CA ALA A 431 -27.36 11.27 -6.45
C ALA A 431 -28.37 10.65 -5.49
N SER A 432 -27.94 10.32 -4.27
CA SER A 432 -28.81 9.72 -3.24
C SER A 432 -29.98 10.68 -3.08
N ALA A 433 -31.14 10.29 -3.56
CA ALA A 433 -32.42 10.89 -3.28
C ALA A 433 -32.77 10.65 -1.81
N ALA A 434 -32.05 11.26 -0.91
CA ALA A 434 -32.30 11.26 0.53
C ALA A 434 -31.53 12.39 1.21
N ARG A 435 -31.75 13.62 0.81
CA ARG A 435 -31.79 14.75 1.74
C ARG A 435 -33.24 15.22 1.77
N SER A 436 -34.13 14.43 2.39
CA SER A 436 -35.32 14.99 2.99
C SER A 436 -34.89 15.73 4.24
N PRO A 437 -35.12 17.03 4.33
CA PRO A 437 -34.93 17.74 5.59
C PRO A 437 -36.05 17.28 6.54
N VAL A 438 -35.67 16.78 7.70
CA VAL A 438 -36.49 16.79 8.91
C VAL A 438 -35.72 17.56 9.95
#